data_8b2e35498d919ae2391539bd3d69b1b2
#
_entry.id   8b2e35498d919ae2391539bd3d69b1b2
#
_cell.length_a   1.000
_cell.length_b   1.000
_cell.length_c   1.000
_cell.angle_alpha   90.00
_cell.angle_beta   90.00
_cell.angle_gamma   90.00
#
_symmetry.space_group_name_H-M   'P 1'
#
loop_
_entity.id
_entity.type
_entity.pdbx_description
1 polymer ?
#
loop_
_entity_poly.entity_id
_entity_poly.type
_entity_poly.pdbx_seq_one_letter_code
_entity_poly.pdbx_strand_id
1 'polypeptide(L)'
;EMSWLGHGVPVDRAMAYAWADLAAERGYVQFIRLREQYWRQLDAAEQERAVTDGRVLLDEYADAVARPRMAQFMKRAKQRARRTANSVSQPKMVMVPGPGGSTISIQGHRFYEPKFWDPVKYQAWQDAMWMDPPKGQVDVGDVQQVDGDKD
;
A
#
# COMPACT_ATOMS: atom_id res chain seq x y z
N GLU A 1 3.27 -4.17 11.66
CA GLU A 1 2.61 -5.21 12.49
C GLU A 1 3.38 -6.53 12.45
N MET A 2 3.85 -6.99 11.28
CA MET A 2 4.62 -8.24 11.17
C MET A 2 5.84 -8.25 12.10
N SER A 3 6.68 -7.21 12.07
CA SER A 3 7.85 -7.10 12.95
C SER A 3 7.49 -6.92 14.42
N TRP A 4 6.30 -6.40 14.75
CA TRP A 4 5.83 -6.26 16.13
C TRP A 4 5.41 -7.60 16.74
N LEU A 5 4.75 -8.44 15.96
CA LEU A 5 4.17 -9.72 16.37
C LEU A 5 5.05 -10.93 16.01
N GLY A 6 6.06 -10.76 15.18
CA GLY A 6 6.90 -11.86 14.70
C GLY A 6 6.23 -12.73 13.64
N HIS A 7 5.28 -12.19 12.86
CA HIS A 7 4.58 -12.94 11.83
C HIS A 7 5.45 -13.04 10.55
N GLY A 8 6.10 -14.18 10.37
CA GLY A 8 6.96 -14.46 9.21
C GLY A 8 8.34 -13.78 9.24
N VAL A 9 8.61 -12.97 10.26
CA VAL A 9 9.89 -12.30 10.51
C VAL A 9 10.19 -12.32 12.01
N PRO A 10 11.47 -12.22 12.45
CA PRO A 10 11.79 -12.06 13.85
C PRO A 10 11.09 -10.83 14.46
N VAL A 11 10.77 -10.92 15.76
CA VAL A 11 10.24 -9.77 16.50
C VAL A 11 11.31 -8.68 16.55
N ASP A 12 10.94 -7.49 16.09
CA ASP A 12 11.75 -6.27 16.14
C ASP A 12 10.84 -5.07 16.37
N ARG A 13 10.64 -4.70 17.63
CA ARG A 13 9.74 -3.64 18.05
C ARG A 13 10.22 -2.26 17.66
N ALA A 14 11.54 -2.01 17.73
CA ALA A 14 12.14 -0.75 17.30
C ALA A 14 11.90 -0.49 15.80
N MET A 15 12.17 -1.50 14.97
CA MET A 15 11.91 -1.43 13.53
C MET A 15 10.42 -1.32 13.22
N ALA A 16 9.55 -2.01 13.98
CA ALA A 16 8.09 -1.90 13.82
C ALA A 16 7.59 -0.48 14.09
N TYR A 17 8.14 0.18 15.13
CA TYR A 17 7.86 1.59 15.40
C TYR A 17 8.36 2.49 14.25
N ALA A 18 9.58 2.31 13.78
CA ALA A 18 10.15 3.11 12.69
C ALA A 18 9.28 3.06 11.42
N TRP A 19 8.76 1.89 11.06
CA TRP A 19 7.79 1.75 9.97
C TRP A 19 6.44 2.40 10.27
N ALA A 20 5.96 2.37 11.52
CA ALA A 20 4.72 3.02 11.90
C ALA A 20 4.86 4.55 11.87
N ASP A 21 6.02 5.09 12.27
CA ASP A 21 6.34 6.52 12.21
C ASP A 21 6.37 7.01 10.76
N LEU A 22 7.05 6.29 9.87
CA LEU A 22 7.05 6.57 8.44
C LEU A 22 5.63 6.55 7.85
N ALA A 23 4.80 5.57 8.23
CA ALA A 23 3.41 5.50 7.77
C ALA A 23 2.55 6.67 8.31
N ALA A 24 2.90 7.21 9.48
CA ALA A 24 2.21 8.34 10.10
C ALA A 24 2.58 9.71 9.49
N GLU A 25 3.61 9.78 8.62
CA GLU A 25 4.08 11.03 7.99
C GLU A 25 2.96 11.77 7.25
N ARG A 26 2.00 11.03 6.67
CA ARG A 26 0.85 11.60 5.95
C ARG A 26 -0.31 12.08 6.83
N GLY A 27 -0.20 11.94 8.15
CA GLY A 27 -1.21 12.41 9.07
C GLY A 27 -2.47 11.55 9.16
N TYR A 28 -2.46 10.32 8.65
CA TYR A 28 -3.62 9.43 8.79
C TYR A 28 -3.78 8.99 10.25
N VAL A 29 -4.95 9.26 10.83
CA VAL A 29 -5.21 9.11 12.27
C VAL A 29 -4.91 7.70 12.78
N GLN A 30 -5.22 6.66 12.01
CA GLN A 30 -4.96 5.27 12.39
C GLN A 30 -3.46 4.97 12.54
N PHE A 31 -2.60 5.52 11.65
CA PHE A 31 -1.16 5.31 11.75
C PHE A 31 -0.52 6.15 12.83
N ILE A 32 -1.01 7.39 13.06
CA ILE A 32 -0.59 8.20 14.20
C ILE A 32 -0.90 7.47 15.52
N ARG A 33 -2.11 6.92 15.68
CA ARG A 33 -2.48 6.16 16.88
C ARG A 33 -1.61 4.91 17.06
N LEU A 34 -1.34 4.18 15.97
CA LEU A 34 -0.50 2.99 16.01
C LEU A 34 0.93 3.34 16.44
N ARG A 35 1.51 4.40 15.87
CA ARG A 35 2.82 4.91 16.24
C ARG A 35 2.91 5.23 17.74
N GLU A 36 1.95 6.00 18.25
CA GLU A 36 1.90 6.36 19.67
C GLU A 36 1.72 5.13 20.58
N GLN A 37 0.93 4.16 20.14
CA GLN A 37 0.76 2.91 20.87
C GLN A 37 2.06 2.11 20.94
N TYR A 38 2.79 2.01 19.85
CA TYR A 38 4.08 1.31 19.81
C TYR A 38 5.10 2.02 20.68
N TRP A 39 5.24 3.35 20.55
CA TRP A 39 6.19 4.14 21.34
C TRP A 39 6.08 3.91 22.85
N ARG A 40 4.86 3.88 23.36
CA ARG A 40 4.58 3.66 24.78
C ARG A 40 4.98 2.29 25.30
N GLN A 41 5.16 1.32 24.42
CA GLN A 41 5.49 -0.06 24.77
C GLN A 41 6.96 -0.40 24.53
N LEU A 42 7.73 0.52 23.94
CA LEU A 42 9.17 0.36 23.77
C LEU A 42 9.89 0.70 25.08
N ASP A 43 10.92 -0.08 25.40
CA ASP A 43 11.89 0.31 26.43
C ASP A 43 12.86 1.39 25.93
N ALA A 44 13.73 1.94 26.82
CA ALA A 44 14.64 3.02 26.46
C ALA A 44 15.64 2.64 25.37
N ALA A 45 16.13 1.41 25.36
CA ALA A 45 17.09 0.94 24.36
C ALA A 45 16.40 0.72 22.99
N GLU A 46 15.17 0.19 23.01
CA GLU A 46 14.34 0.06 21.81
C GLU A 46 13.98 1.44 21.22
N GLN A 47 13.67 2.44 22.07
CA GLN A 47 13.38 3.81 21.64
C GLN A 47 14.60 4.47 20.97
N GLU A 48 15.80 4.34 21.56
CA GLU A 48 17.04 4.85 20.96
C GLU A 48 17.32 4.20 19.59
N ARG A 49 17.16 2.87 19.52
CA ARG A 49 17.31 2.13 18.27
C ARG A 49 16.26 2.52 17.24
N ALA A 50 15.02 2.71 17.65
CA ALA A 50 13.92 3.11 16.78
C ALA A 50 14.18 4.48 16.11
N VAL A 51 14.73 5.44 16.84
CA VAL A 51 15.11 6.75 16.28
C VAL A 51 16.26 6.62 15.29
N THR A 52 17.25 5.76 15.60
CA THR A 52 18.42 5.56 14.72
C THR A 52 18.02 4.85 13.43
N ASP A 53 17.30 3.73 13.52
CA ASP A 53 16.82 2.95 12.38
C ASP A 53 15.79 3.75 11.56
N GLY A 54 14.94 4.54 12.24
CA GLY A 54 13.95 5.41 11.62
C GLY A 54 14.57 6.45 10.69
N ARG A 55 15.72 7.02 11.04
CA ARG A 55 16.43 7.97 10.16
C ARG A 55 16.82 7.33 8.83
N VAL A 56 17.32 6.11 8.85
CA VAL A 56 17.68 5.37 7.63
C VAL A 56 16.45 5.13 6.75
N LEU A 57 15.33 4.76 7.37
CA LEU A 57 14.07 4.57 6.64
C LEU A 57 13.53 5.88 6.04
N LEU A 58 13.60 6.99 6.77
CA LEU A 58 13.18 8.29 6.28
C LEU A 58 14.04 8.76 5.09
N ASP A 59 15.35 8.56 5.14
CA ASP A 59 16.26 8.91 4.05
C ASP A 59 15.94 8.16 2.75
N GLU A 60 15.37 6.95 2.85
CA GLU A 60 15.05 6.13 1.68
C GLU A 60 13.57 6.18 1.26
N TYR A 61 12.65 6.26 2.21
CA TYR A 61 11.21 6.05 1.98
C TYR A 61 10.30 7.23 2.34
N ALA A 62 10.82 8.31 2.97
CA ALA A 62 9.99 9.47 3.27
C ALA A 62 9.29 10.01 2.02
N ASP A 63 8.13 10.63 2.19
CA ASP A 63 7.33 11.17 1.09
C ASP A 63 8.13 12.14 0.19
N ALA A 64 9.06 12.90 0.76
CA ALA A 64 9.96 13.77 0.02
C ALA A 64 10.83 13.01 -1.02
N VAL A 65 11.17 11.75 -0.75
CA VAL A 65 11.96 10.88 -1.62
C VAL A 65 11.06 9.96 -2.46
N ALA A 66 10.07 9.36 -1.84
CA ALA A 66 9.21 8.37 -2.46
C ALA A 66 8.27 8.97 -3.53
N ARG A 67 7.70 10.16 -3.29
CA ARG A 67 6.78 10.82 -4.23
C ARG A 67 7.42 11.16 -5.58
N PRO A 68 8.60 11.80 -5.65
CA PRO A 68 9.28 12.04 -6.93
C PRO A 68 9.62 10.73 -7.67
N ARG A 69 10.09 9.71 -6.95
CA ARG A 69 10.42 8.39 -7.51
C ARG A 69 9.19 7.72 -8.13
N MET A 70 8.06 7.73 -7.41
CA MET A 70 6.78 7.22 -7.91
C MET A 70 6.29 8.02 -9.14
N ALA A 71 6.38 9.35 -9.11
CA ALA A 71 5.99 10.20 -10.22
C ALA A 71 6.79 9.89 -11.50
N GLN A 72 8.10 9.67 -11.37
CA GLN A 72 8.95 9.25 -12.50
C GLN A 72 8.56 7.86 -13.00
N PHE A 73 8.30 6.92 -12.10
CA PHE A 73 7.85 5.58 -12.47
C PHE A 73 6.53 5.63 -13.27
N MET A 74 5.53 6.36 -12.76
CA MET A 74 4.23 6.52 -13.43
C MET A 74 4.37 7.19 -14.80
N LYS A 75 5.21 8.21 -14.92
CA LYS A 75 5.51 8.87 -16.20
C LYS A 75 6.10 7.88 -17.22
N ARG A 76 7.06 7.07 -16.81
CA ARG A 76 7.67 6.03 -17.66
C ARG A 76 6.67 4.95 -18.05
N ALA A 77 5.85 4.48 -17.09
CA ALA A 77 4.81 3.49 -17.34
C ALA A 77 3.77 4.01 -18.36
N LYS A 78 3.31 5.26 -18.20
CA LYS A 78 2.40 5.92 -19.14
C LYS A 78 2.99 6.06 -20.55
N GLN A 79 4.27 6.38 -20.66
CA GLN A 79 4.94 6.45 -21.96
C GLN A 79 5.06 5.08 -22.63
N ARG A 80 5.36 4.00 -21.86
CA ARG A 80 5.38 2.64 -22.38
C ARG A 80 4.00 2.20 -22.86
N ALA A 81 2.96 2.42 -22.06
CA ALA A 81 1.59 2.08 -22.44
C ALA A 81 1.16 2.79 -23.74
N ARG A 82 1.54 4.06 -23.93
CA ARG A 82 1.27 4.81 -25.17
C ARG A 82 2.01 4.26 -26.40
N ARG A 83 3.23 3.77 -26.24
CA ARG A 83 4.01 3.19 -27.34
C ARG A 83 3.46 1.84 -27.79
N THR A 84 2.94 1.06 -26.86
CA THR A 84 2.34 -0.26 -27.13
C THR A 84 0.95 -0.12 -27.76
N ALA A 85 0.21 0.92 -27.41
CA ALA A 85 -1.06 1.26 -28.05
C ALA A 85 -0.77 1.98 -29.39
N ASN A 86 -0.56 1.21 -30.44
CA ASN A 86 -0.29 1.67 -31.82
C ASN A 86 -1.47 2.41 -32.47
N SER A 87 -2.42 2.91 -31.69
CA SER A 87 -3.63 3.56 -32.22
C SER A 87 -3.93 4.89 -31.53
N VAL A 88 -4.44 5.82 -32.32
CA VAL A 88 -4.91 7.16 -31.94
C VAL A 88 -6.04 7.13 -30.91
N SER A 89 -6.68 5.98 -30.70
CA SER A 89 -7.80 5.77 -29.75
C SER A 89 -7.43 4.81 -28.63
N GLN A 90 -7.92 5.09 -27.44
CA GLN A 90 -7.79 4.18 -26.29
C GLN A 90 -8.48 2.85 -26.61
N PRO A 91 -7.84 1.70 -26.31
CA PRO A 91 -8.48 0.41 -26.51
C PRO A 91 -9.76 0.29 -25.67
N LYS A 92 -10.80 -0.32 -26.23
CA LYS A 92 -12.08 -0.54 -25.51
C LYS A 92 -11.89 -1.42 -24.30
N MET A 93 -10.98 -2.40 -24.41
CA MET A 93 -10.67 -3.38 -23.35
C MET A 93 -9.14 -3.49 -23.19
N VAL A 94 -8.70 -3.60 -21.97
CA VAL A 94 -7.28 -3.82 -21.60
C VAL A 94 -7.20 -5.12 -20.79
N MET A 95 -6.32 -6.01 -21.22
CA MET A 95 -6.04 -7.26 -20.53
C MET A 95 -4.91 -7.04 -19.52
N VAL A 96 -5.16 -7.32 -18.26
CA VAL A 96 -4.15 -7.21 -17.19
C VAL A 96 -3.96 -8.55 -16.49
N PRO A 97 -2.74 -8.87 -16.02
CA PRO A 97 -2.52 -10.06 -15.21
C PRO A 97 -3.37 -10.01 -13.94
N GLY A 98 -4.07 -11.11 -13.67
CA GLY A 98 -4.87 -11.31 -12.47
C GLY A 98 -4.20 -12.28 -11.48
N PRO A 99 -4.81 -12.50 -10.32
CA PRO A 99 -4.33 -13.45 -9.32
C PRO A 99 -4.23 -14.87 -9.91
N GLY A 100 -3.25 -15.64 -9.45
CA GLY A 100 -3.07 -17.05 -9.86
C GLY A 100 -2.74 -17.26 -11.34
N GLY A 101 -2.17 -16.25 -12.04
CA GLY A 101 -1.86 -16.34 -13.47
C GLY A 101 -3.06 -16.17 -14.41
N SER A 102 -4.22 -15.80 -13.87
CA SER A 102 -5.40 -15.44 -14.66
C SER A 102 -5.20 -14.13 -15.41
N THR A 103 -6.10 -13.85 -16.36
CA THR A 103 -6.14 -12.56 -17.06
C THR A 103 -7.49 -11.90 -16.79
N ILE A 104 -7.44 -10.64 -16.35
CA ILE A 104 -8.61 -9.82 -16.07
C ILE A 104 -8.77 -8.81 -17.20
N SER A 105 -10.00 -8.69 -17.71
CA SER A 105 -10.35 -7.70 -18.73
C SER A 105 -10.96 -6.46 -18.07
N ILE A 106 -10.34 -5.30 -18.31
CA ILE A 106 -10.76 -4.02 -17.76
C ILE A 106 -11.18 -3.11 -18.92
N GLN A 107 -12.29 -2.41 -18.76
CA GLN A 107 -12.72 -1.40 -19.75
C GLN A 107 -11.64 -0.30 -19.87
N GLY A 108 -11.29 0.05 -21.12
CA GLY A 108 -10.17 0.97 -21.36
C GLY A 108 -10.34 2.32 -20.69
N HIS A 109 -11.56 2.89 -20.67
CA HIS A 109 -11.79 4.18 -20.01
C HIS A 109 -11.52 4.11 -18.48
N ARG A 110 -11.80 2.97 -17.82
CA ARG A 110 -11.49 2.75 -16.41
C ARG A 110 -9.99 2.58 -16.19
N PHE A 111 -9.34 1.81 -17.07
CA PHE A 111 -7.89 1.60 -16.96
C PHE A 111 -7.11 2.92 -17.12
N TYR A 112 -7.55 3.80 -18.02
CA TYR A 112 -6.89 5.08 -18.30
C TYR A 112 -7.43 6.25 -17.47
N GLU A 113 -8.22 6.01 -16.42
CA GLU A 113 -8.66 7.07 -15.52
C GLU A 113 -7.44 7.85 -14.97
N PRO A 114 -7.51 9.20 -14.99
CA PRO A 114 -6.38 10.03 -14.58
C PRO A 114 -5.84 9.71 -13.17
N LYS A 115 -6.71 9.27 -12.26
CA LYS A 115 -6.29 8.89 -10.90
C LYS A 115 -5.27 7.74 -10.84
N PHE A 116 -5.14 6.92 -11.90
CA PHE A 116 -4.16 5.84 -11.97
C PHE A 116 -2.87 6.21 -12.72
N TRP A 117 -2.86 7.33 -13.47
CA TRP A 117 -1.78 7.69 -14.38
C TRP A 117 -1.20 9.08 -14.15
N ASP A 118 -1.81 9.88 -13.28
CA ASP A 118 -1.33 11.18 -12.86
C ASP A 118 -0.89 11.10 -11.39
N PRO A 119 0.40 11.37 -11.07
CA PRO A 119 0.92 11.19 -9.72
C PRO A 119 0.18 12.01 -8.66
N VAL A 120 -0.24 13.23 -8.99
CA VAL A 120 -0.95 14.11 -8.07
C VAL A 120 -2.36 13.57 -7.78
N LYS A 121 -3.07 13.15 -8.84
CA LYS A 121 -4.42 12.59 -8.72
C LYS A 121 -4.40 11.22 -8.03
N TYR A 122 -3.37 10.42 -8.29
CA TYR A 122 -3.17 9.14 -7.61
C TYR A 122 -2.99 9.33 -6.10
N GLN A 123 -2.13 10.27 -5.71
CA GLN A 123 -1.92 10.56 -4.28
C GLN A 123 -3.19 11.11 -3.63
N ALA A 124 -3.86 12.07 -4.26
CA ALA A 124 -5.13 12.62 -3.72
C ALA A 124 -6.21 11.53 -3.57
N TRP A 125 -6.28 10.59 -4.51
CA TRP A 125 -7.19 9.46 -4.41
C TRP A 125 -6.82 8.51 -3.26
N GLN A 126 -5.53 8.18 -3.09
CA GLN A 126 -5.04 7.37 -1.98
C GLN A 126 -5.30 8.06 -0.63
N ASP A 127 -4.98 9.36 -0.54
CA ASP A 127 -5.20 10.14 0.67
C ASP A 127 -6.69 10.17 1.07
N ALA A 128 -7.58 10.36 0.10
CA ALA A 128 -9.03 10.32 0.35
C ALA A 128 -9.49 8.96 0.90
N MET A 129 -8.98 7.85 0.35
CA MET A 129 -9.31 6.50 0.82
C MET A 129 -8.79 6.22 2.23
N TRP A 130 -7.64 6.76 2.61
CA TRP A 130 -7.06 6.57 3.94
C TRP A 130 -7.64 7.53 4.99
N MET A 131 -8.05 8.74 4.59
CA MET A 131 -8.70 9.72 5.47
C MET A 131 -10.14 9.31 5.82
N ASP A 132 -10.88 8.78 4.84
CA ASP A 132 -12.25 8.28 5.02
C ASP A 132 -12.42 6.92 4.36
N PRO A 133 -11.91 5.84 5.00
CA PRO A 133 -12.00 4.50 4.44
C PRO A 133 -13.46 4.07 4.30
N PRO A 134 -13.85 3.49 3.15
CA PRO A 134 -15.21 3.02 2.94
C PRO A 134 -15.58 1.99 4.01
N LYS A 135 -16.66 2.25 4.74
CA LYS A 135 -17.23 1.32 5.72
C LYS A 135 -17.97 0.22 4.97
N GLY A 136 -17.28 -0.88 4.69
CA GLY A 136 -17.91 -2.07 4.14
C GLY A 136 -18.50 -2.92 5.25
N GLN A 137 -19.75 -3.36 5.09
CA GLN A 137 -20.29 -4.46 5.87
C GLN A 137 -19.90 -5.75 5.16
N VAL A 138 -19.09 -6.58 5.79
CA VAL A 138 -18.80 -7.93 5.31
C VAL A 138 -19.87 -8.84 5.91
N ASP A 139 -20.78 -9.32 5.08
CA ASP A 139 -21.68 -10.41 5.45
C ASP A 139 -20.89 -11.71 5.27
N VAL A 140 -20.48 -12.29 6.38
CA VAL A 140 -19.88 -13.62 6.40
C VAL A 140 -21.03 -14.59 6.47
N GLY A 141 -21.40 -15.18 5.33
CA GLY A 141 -22.42 -16.23 5.29
C GLY A 141 -22.11 -17.36 6.29
N ASP A 142 -23.15 -18.14 6.65
CA ASP A 142 -23.04 -19.21 7.62
C ASP A 142 -21.88 -20.16 7.29
N VAL A 143 -21.09 -20.48 8.32
CA VAL A 143 -19.98 -21.44 8.22
C VAL A 143 -20.55 -22.81 7.93
N GLN A 144 -20.40 -23.30 6.70
CA GLN A 144 -20.71 -24.68 6.35
C GLN A 144 -19.55 -25.58 6.81
N GLN A 145 -19.84 -26.49 7.73
CA GLN A 145 -18.89 -27.51 8.13
C GLN A 145 -18.73 -28.49 6.98
N VAL A 146 -17.54 -28.55 6.40
CA VAL A 146 -17.21 -29.57 5.40
C VAL A 146 -16.84 -30.84 6.17
N ASP A 147 -17.75 -31.82 6.23
CA ASP A 147 -17.43 -33.15 6.73
C ASP A 147 -16.34 -33.74 5.83
N GLY A 148 -15.15 -33.91 6.41
CA GLY A 148 -14.03 -34.57 5.75
C GLY A 148 -14.38 -36.05 5.55
N ASP A 149 -14.55 -36.46 4.29
CA ASP A 149 -14.65 -37.85 3.88
C ASP A 149 -13.39 -38.55 4.36
N LYS A 150 -13.58 -39.51 5.29
CA LYS A 150 -12.53 -40.45 5.72
C LYS A 150 -12.60 -41.65 4.79
N ASP A 151 -11.72 -41.71 3.81
CA ASP A 151 -11.26 -42.94 3.20
C ASP A 151 -9.87 -43.30 3.72
#